data_8129ab2bf744d5b96582b3b839ffd5a1
#
_entry.id   8129ab2bf744d5b96582b3b839ffd5a1
#
_cell.length_a   1.000
_cell.length_b   1.000
_cell.length_c   1.000
_cell.angle_alpha   90.00
_cell.angle_beta   90.00
_cell.angle_gamma   90.00
#
_symmetry.space_group_name_H-M   'P 1'
#
loop_
_entity.id
_entity.type
_entity.pdbx_description
1 polymer ?
#
loop_
_entity_poly.entity_id
_entity_poly.type
_entity_poly.pdbx_seq_one_letter_code
_entity_poly.pdbx_strand_id
1 'polypeptide(L)'
;MNTAYCNGANLKKIEFAAGVSVRIEKLNKSFGNHHVLKDIDLDISAGETFSIIGPSGTGKSILLRHIIRLETPDSGQIYVNNELVVAEGKQLPQSFRSSMVFQSSALFNSLTVGENVGLWLREHHICNEPRIREIIAEKLAIVGLEGSEGLRTSELSGGMKKRVAIARSLAMEPDLVLYDEPTAELDPVTTDELAETIKSLRVKTGNTTIIVTHDLNFALYLSDRIAMMHQGEIVETGTPEQIRASSNPIVKRFIRTTTKGIQGA
;
A
#
# COMPACT_ATOMS: atom_id res chain seq x y z
N MET A 1 -7.35 -4.38 22.44
CA MET A 1 -6.41 -5.39 21.92
C MET A 1 -7.20 -6.63 21.58
N ASN A 2 -7.49 -6.86 20.31
CA ASN A 2 -8.35 -7.98 19.92
C ASN A 2 -7.46 -9.21 19.66
N THR A 3 -7.61 -10.24 20.48
CA THR A 3 -6.80 -11.47 20.56
C THR A 3 -7.22 -12.50 19.48
N ALA A 4 -7.29 -12.12 18.21
CA ALA A 4 -7.69 -13.05 17.15
C ALA A 4 -6.69 -14.20 16.93
N TYR A 5 -5.43 -14.04 17.35
CA TYR A 5 -4.36 -15.02 17.13
C TYR A 5 -4.20 -16.10 18.19
N CYS A 6 -4.77 -15.96 19.41
CA CYS A 6 -4.35 -16.76 20.57
C CYS A 6 -5.40 -17.69 21.20
N ASN A 7 -6.60 -17.83 20.67
CA ASN A 7 -7.58 -18.76 21.24
C ASN A 7 -7.47 -20.14 20.57
N GLY A 8 -6.76 -21.05 21.25
CA GLY A 8 -6.58 -22.46 20.90
C GLY A 8 -7.84 -23.34 21.05
N ALA A 9 -9.01 -22.88 20.69
CA ALA A 9 -10.21 -23.70 20.58
C ALA A 9 -11.19 -23.04 19.60
N ASN A 10 -11.24 -23.56 18.42
CA ASN A 10 -12.00 -23.21 17.23
C ASN A 10 -11.16 -22.47 16.18
N LEU A 11 -10.81 -23.23 15.14
CA LEU A 11 -10.51 -22.73 13.80
C LEU A 11 -11.76 -22.02 13.24
N LYS A 12 -12.15 -20.88 13.82
CA LYS A 12 -12.95 -19.94 13.07
C LYS A 12 -12.06 -19.48 11.92
N LYS A 13 -12.51 -19.72 10.68
CA LYS A 13 -12.01 -19.02 9.48
C LYS A 13 -11.60 -17.63 9.94
N ILE A 14 -10.34 -17.25 9.67
CA ILE A 14 -9.89 -15.87 9.86
C ILE A 14 -10.85 -15.07 9.00
N GLU A 15 -11.84 -14.43 9.60
CA GLU A 15 -12.61 -13.40 8.94
C GLU A 15 -11.61 -12.26 8.79
N PHE A 16 -11.04 -12.14 7.59
CA PHE A 16 -10.26 -10.95 7.23
C PHE A 16 -11.16 -9.76 7.56
N ALA A 17 -10.60 -8.79 8.24
CA ALA A 17 -11.32 -7.58 8.58
C ALA A 17 -11.87 -6.96 7.29
N ALA A 18 -13.10 -6.51 7.33
CA ALA A 18 -13.64 -5.72 6.22
C ALA A 18 -12.74 -4.50 6.03
N GLY A 19 -12.41 -4.16 4.78
CA GLY A 19 -11.61 -2.99 4.48
C GLY A 19 -12.18 -1.73 5.15
N VAL A 20 -11.38 -0.70 5.26
CA VAL A 20 -11.76 0.58 5.87
C VAL A 20 -11.93 1.66 4.81
N SER A 21 -12.89 2.57 4.98
CA SER A 21 -12.98 3.78 4.14
C SER A 21 -11.95 4.80 4.61
N VAL A 22 -11.39 5.58 3.65
CA VAL A 22 -10.45 6.66 3.94
C VAL A 22 -10.97 7.94 3.30
N ARG A 23 -11.15 9.00 4.08
CA ARG A 23 -11.56 10.32 3.60
C ARG A 23 -10.55 11.36 4.04
N ILE A 24 -10.08 12.14 3.09
CA ILE A 24 -9.10 13.21 3.28
C ILE A 24 -9.77 14.54 2.91
N GLU A 25 -9.66 15.53 3.78
CA GLU A 25 -10.28 16.85 3.62
C GLU A 25 -9.24 17.93 3.75
N LYS A 26 -9.06 18.73 2.68
CA LYS A 26 -8.23 19.92 2.61
C LYS A 26 -6.83 19.72 3.20
N LEU A 27 -6.20 18.58 2.90
CA LEU A 27 -4.90 18.25 3.45
C LEU A 27 -3.81 19.09 2.80
N ASN A 28 -3.05 19.80 3.63
CA ASN A 28 -1.95 20.66 3.21
C ASN A 28 -0.66 20.25 3.92
N LYS A 29 0.46 20.29 3.18
CA LYS A 29 1.80 20.05 3.72
C LYS A 29 2.86 20.85 2.99
N SER A 30 3.70 21.52 3.76
CA SER A 30 4.89 22.24 3.29
C SER A 30 6.16 21.73 3.99
N PHE A 31 7.27 21.81 3.30
CA PHE A 31 8.61 21.62 3.86
C PHE A 31 9.43 22.88 3.56
N GLY A 32 9.65 23.70 4.59
CA GLY A 32 10.20 25.03 4.41
C GLY A 32 9.30 25.88 3.50
N ASN A 33 9.84 26.41 2.42
CA ASN A 33 9.11 27.22 1.44
C ASN A 33 8.44 26.39 0.33
N HIS A 34 8.56 25.05 0.37
CA HIS A 34 8.02 24.19 -0.68
C HIS A 34 6.68 23.58 -0.26
N HIS A 35 5.58 24.06 -0.86
CA HIS A 35 4.23 23.54 -0.64
C HIS A 35 4.03 22.26 -1.47
N VAL A 36 4.04 21.10 -0.80
CA VAL A 36 4.05 19.78 -1.41
C VAL A 36 2.66 19.20 -1.61
N LEU A 37 1.77 19.35 -0.63
CA LEU A 37 0.36 18.95 -0.72
C LEU A 37 -0.50 20.20 -0.59
N LYS A 38 -1.46 20.38 -1.51
CA LYS A 38 -2.26 21.58 -1.65
C LYS A 38 -3.73 21.21 -1.70
N ASP A 39 -4.45 21.46 -0.63
CA ASP A 39 -5.90 21.22 -0.51
C ASP A 39 -6.33 19.86 -1.05
N ILE A 40 -5.64 18.79 -0.64
CA ILE A 40 -5.97 17.44 -1.09
C ILE A 40 -7.30 17.00 -0.51
N ASP A 41 -8.25 16.72 -1.39
CA ASP A 41 -9.52 16.06 -1.09
C ASP A 41 -9.57 14.70 -1.77
N LEU A 42 -9.81 13.62 -1.00
CA LEU A 42 -9.97 12.26 -1.52
C LEU A 42 -10.99 11.49 -0.68
N ASP A 43 -11.74 10.61 -1.35
CA ASP A 43 -12.64 9.66 -0.74
C ASP A 43 -12.38 8.27 -1.32
N ILE A 44 -12.08 7.30 -0.47
CA ILE A 44 -11.75 5.92 -0.83
C ILE A 44 -12.69 4.99 -0.07
N SER A 45 -13.41 4.14 -0.78
CA SER A 45 -14.38 3.23 -0.20
C SER A 45 -13.72 2.04 0.50
N ALA A 46 -14.42 1.44 1.48
CA ALA A 46 -13.94 0.22 2.12
C ALA A 46 -13.82 -0.93 1.10
N GLY A 47 -12.68 -1.66 1.13
CA GLY A 47 -12.38 -2.76 0.21
C GLY A 47 -12.01 -2.31 -1.21
N GLU A 48 -11.90 -1.00 -1.47
CA GLU A 48 -11.50 -0.46 -2.77
C GLU A 48 -10.00 -0.62 -3.00
N THR A 49 -9.59 -0.90 -4.24
CA THR A 49 -8.22 -0.65 -4.69
C THR A 49 -8.17 0.69 -5.38
N PHE A 50 -7.50 1.65 -4.76
CA PHE A 50 -7.38 3.02 -5.23
C PHE A 50 -5.94 3.36 -5.58
N SER A 51 -5.69 3.82 -6.79
CA SER A 51 -4.34 4.27 -7.18
C SER A 51 -4.23 5.78 -7.26
N ILE A 52 -3.08 6.30 -6.83
CA ILE A 52 -2.69 7.69 -7.00
C ILE A 52 -1.51 7.70 -7.98
N ILE A 53 -1.75 8.21 -9.19
CA ILE A 53 -0.75 8.28 -10.26
C ILE A 53 -0.24 9.71 -10.44
N GLY A 54 0.92 9.82 -11.08
CA GLY A 54 1.49 11.13 -11.44
C GLY A 54 3.01 11.10 -11.55
N PRO A 55 3.63 12.15 -12.08
CA PRO A 55 5.08 12.27 -12.18
C PRO A 55 5.79 12.13 -10.83
N SER A 56 7.08 11.78 -10.87
CA SER A 56 7.90 11.78 -9.65
C SER A 56 7.99 13.18 -9.04
N GLY A 57 8.02 13.24 -7.70
CA GLY A 57 8.12 14.51 -6.96
C GLY A 57 6.81 15.28 -6.80
N THR A 58 5.64 14.75 -7.19
CA THR A 58 4.34 15.43 -7.04
C THR A 58 3.73 15.34 -5.63
N GLY A 59 4.37 14.62 -4.69
CA GLY A 59 3.88 14.50 -3.30
C GLY A 59 3.18 13.19 -2.97
N LYS A 60 3.07 12.23 -3.90
CA LYS A 60 2.35 10.95 -3.73
C LYS A 60 2.77 10.16 -2.48
N SER A 61 4.07 9.90 -2.31
CA SER A 61 4.59 9.18 -1.14
C SER A 61 4.40 9.96 0.17
N ILE A 62 4.43 11.29 0.10
CA ILE A 62 4.14 12.14 1.26
C ILE A 62 2.67 11.98 1.68
N LEU A 63 1.75 11.93 0.71
CA LEU A 63 0.34 11.68 0.99
C LEU A 63 0.11 10.33 1.68
N LEU A 64 0.76 9.24 1.21
CA LEU A 64 0.71 7.94 1.89
C LEU A 64 1.19 8.02 3.33
N ARG A 65 2.30 8.75 3.59
CA ARG A 65 2.85 8.90 4.94
C ARG A 65 1.89 9.59 5.90
N HIS A 66 1.06 10.52 5.42
CA HIS A 66 0.01 11.14 6.23
C HIS A 66 -1.10 10.13 6.55
N ILE A 67 -1.52 9.31 5.58
CA ILE A 67 -2.57 8.29 5.78
C ILE A 67 -2.17 7.28 6.86
N ILE A 68 -0.90 6.80 6.86
CA ILE A 68 -0.41 5.89 7.91
C ILE A 68 0.19 6.62 9.11
N ARG A 69 0.06 7.93 9.18
CA ARG A 69 0.48 8.77 10.32
C ARG A 69 1.99 8.76 10.59
N LEU A 70 2.82 8.56 9.57
CA LEU A 70 4.27 8.78 9.63
C LEU A 70 4.64 10.26 9.44
N GLU A 71 3.69 11.07 8.98
CA GLU A 71 3.86 12.51 8.78
C GLU A 71 2.62 13.22 9.33
N THR A 72 2.80 14.46 9.77
CA THR A 72 1.72 15.30 10.30
C THR A 72 1.45 16.46 9.33
N PRO A 73 0.18 16.71 8.95
CA PRO A 73 -0.16 17.80 8.03
C PRO A 73 -0.06 19.16 8.71
N ASP A 74 0.12 20.19 7.90
CA ASP A 74 0.08 21.58 8.37
C ASP A 74 -1.37 22.03 8.60
N SER A 75 -2.31 21.52 7.76
CA SER A 75 -3.76 21.70 7.92
C SER A 75 -4.52 20.57 7.23
N GLY A 76 -5.83 20.51 7.47
CA GLY A 76 -6.70 19.47 6.94
C GLY A 76 -6.85 18.28 7.88
N GLN A 77 -7.62 17.29 7.43
CA GLN A 77 -8.05 16.16 8.26
C GLN A 77 -8.07 14.86 7.48
N ILE A 78 -7.81 13.75 8.18
CA ILE A 78 -7.97 12.40 7.63
C ILE A 78 -8.91 11.62 8.55
N TYR A 79 -9.90 10.99 7.93
CA TYR A 79 -10.85 10.11 8.57
C TYR A 79 -10.68 8.68 8.05
N VAL A 80 -10.81 7.70 8.92
CA VAL A 80 -10.90 6.29 8.57
C VAL A 80 -12.16 5.71 9.23
N ASN A 81 -13.03 5.08 8.44
CA ASN A 81 -14.37 4.66 8.88
C ASN A 81 -15.17 5.79 9.58
N ASN A 82 -15.08 7.01 9.06
CA ASN A 82 -15.65 8.24 9.64
C ASN A 82 -15.08 8.66 11.01
N GLU A 83 -14.07 7.95 11.54
CA GLU A 83 -13.36 8.38 12.73
C GLU A 83 -12.20 9.29 12.34
N LEU A 84 -12.08 10.45 12.97
CA LEU A 84 -10.96 11.38 12.76
C LEU A 84 -9.68 10.76 13.32
N VAL A 85 -8.68 10.52 12.47
CA VAL A 85 -7.41 9.89 12.86
C VAL A 85 -6.20 10.80 12.75
N VAL A 86 -6.29 11.82 11.88
CA VAL A 86 -5.26 12.87 11.71
C VAL A 86 -5.95 14.20 11.60
N ALA A 87 -5.50 15.17 12.37
CA ALA A 87 -5.89 16.56 12.29
C ALA A 87 -4.64 17.44 12.40
N GLU A 88 -4.82 18.75 12.22
CA GLU A 88 -3.77 19.76 12.29
C GLU A 88 -2.82 19.54 13.49
N GLY A 89 -1.56 19.24 13.20
CA GLY A 89 -0.52 19.03 14.21
C GLY A 89 -0.70 17.84 15.15
N LYS A 90 -1.71 16.95 14.96
CA LYS A 90 -2.04 15.88 15.89
C LYS A 90 -2.37 14.57 15.18
N GLN A 91 -1.95 13.47 15.79
CA GLN A 91 -2.39 12.11 15.48
C GLN A 91 -3.30 11.63 16.62
N LEU A 92 -4.46 11.08 16.27
CA LEU A 92 -5.44 10.58 17.22
C LEU A 92 -5.36 9.05 17.33
N PRO A 93 -5.89 8.41 18.40
CA PRO A 93 -5.97 6.96 18.47
C PRO A 93 -6.66 6.37 17.24
N GLN A 94 -6.24 5.18 16.82
CA GLN A 94 -6.88 4.46 15.70
C GLN A 94 -7.42 3.11 16.15
N SER A 95 -8.53 2.72 15.55
CA SER A 95 -9.21 1.44 15.78
C SER A 95 -8.90 0.39 14.69
N PHE A 96 -8.14 0.75 13.66
CA PHE A 96 -7.82 -0.10 12.49
C PHE A 96 -6.31 -0.39 12.40
N ARG A 97 -5.96 -1.45 11.66
CA ARG A 97 -4.57 -1.82 11.37
C ARG A 97 -4.21 -1.38 9.97
N SER A 98 -3.10 -0.69 9.85
CA SER A 98 -2.56 -0.28 8.54
C SER A 98 -1.14 -0.78 8.37
N SER A 99 -0.77 -1.14 7.16
CA SER A 99 0.59 -1.52 6.78
C SER A 99 1.03 -0.81 5.51
N MET A 100 2.35 -0.64 5.35
CA MET A 100 2.93 -0.02 4.16
C MET A 100 4.05 -0.88 3.60
N VAL A 101 3.99 -1.08 2.29
CA VAL A 101 5.07 -1.67 1.49
C VAL A 101 5.82 -0.53 0.83
N PHE A 102 7.05 -0.30 1.28
CA PHE A 102 7.90 0.79 0.81
C PHE A 102 8.56 0.46 -0.53
N GLN A 103 8.91 1.48 -1.30
CA GLN A 103 9.61 1.37 -2.57
C GLN A 103 10.87 0.50 -2.47
N SER A 104 11.69 0.66 -1.45
CA SER A 104 12.92 -0.12 -1.20
C SER A 104 12.68 -1.48 -0.55
N SER A 105 11.41 -1.94 -0.41
CA SER A 105 10.98 -3.10 0.39
C SER A 105 11.28 -2.98 1.89
N ALA A 106 12.24 -2.18 2.31
CA ALA A 106 12.63 -1.91 3.70
C ALA A 106 12.79 -3.19 4.56
N LEU A 107 13.39 -4.24 3.99
CA LEU A 107 13.71 -5.46 4.71
C LEU A 107 14.93 -5.27 5.60
N PHE A 108 14.93 -5.89 6.76
CA PHE A 108 16.09 -5.92 7.65
C PHE A 108 17.11 -6.91 7.12
N ASN A 109 18.26 -6.44 6.66
CA ASN A 109 19.31 -7.26 6.04
C ASN A 109 19.99 -8.22 7.01
N SER A 110 19.93 -7.97 8.31
CA SER A 110 20.45 -8.85 9.36
C SER A 110 19.53 -10.04 9.65
N LEU A 111 18.29 -10.00 9.17
CA LEU A 111 17.27 -11.01 9.43
C LEU A 111 17.06 -11.91 8.21
N THR A 112 16.63 -13.15 8.45
CA THR A 112 16.12 -14.05 7.41
C THR A 112 14.77 -13.59 6.89
N VAL A 113 14.26 -14.22 5.85
CA VAL A 113 12.92 -14.02 5.29
C VAL A 113 11.86 -14.27 6.36
N GLY A 114 11.91 -15.40 7.05
CA GLY A 114 10.95 -15.75 8.10
C GLY A 114 11.02 -14.82 9.30
N GLU A 115 12.23 -14.34 9.67
CA GLU A 115 12.39 -13.35 10.73
C GLU A 115 11.81 -11.98 10.33
N ASN A 116 12.00 -11.54 9.08
CA ASN A 116 11.37 -10.32 8.55
C ASN A 116 9.84 -10.40 8.60
N VAL A 117 9.25 -11.49 8.13
CA VAL A 117 7.78 -11.66 8.10
C VAL A 117 7.21 -11.75 9.51
N GLY A 118 7.86 -12.49 10.41
CA GLY A 118 7.39 -12.69 11.78
C GLY A 118 7.76 -11.59 12.77
N LEU A 119 8.53 -10.58 12.35
CA LEU A 119 9.10 -9.56 13.26
C LEU A 119 8.03 -8.88 14.12
N TRP A 120 7.01 -8.32 13.49
CA TRP A 120 5.94 -7.62 14.19
C TRP A 120 5.20 -8.51 15.19
N LEU A 121 4.95 -9.78 14.82
CA LEU A 121 4.27 -10.75 15.70
C LEU A 121 5.07 -11.03 16.96
N ARG A 122 6.40 -11.12 16.85
CA ARG A 122 7.31 -11.35 17.98
C ARG A 122 7.42 -10.11 18.87
N GLU A 123 7.66 -8.94 18.28
CA GLU A 123 7.83 -7.69 19.03
C GLU A 123 6.58 -7.32 19.84
N HIS A 124 5.39 -7.65 19.33
CA HIS A 124 4.13 -7.35 20.00
C HIS A 124 3.59 -8.55 20.82
N HIS A 125 4.34 -9.65 20.90
CA HIS A 125 3.95 -10.85 21.64
C HIS A 125 2.54 -11.35 21.30
N ILE A 126 2.20 -11.34 20.00
CA ILE A 126 0.84 -11.64 19.51
C ILE A 126 0.45 -13.09 19.77
N CYS A 127 1.39 -14.05 19.61
CA CYS A 127 1.18 -15.47 19.86
C CYS A 127 2.52 -16.17 20.13
N ASN A 128 2.46 -17.49 20.43
CA ASN A 128 3.65 -18.30 20.67
C ASN A 128 4.42 -18.61 19.37
N GLU A 129 5.68 -18.99 19.50
CA GLU A 129 6.58 -19.23 18.36
C GLU A 129 6.11 -20.32 17.37
N PRO A 130 5.50 -21.45 17.80
CA PRO A 130 4.92 -22.41 16.86
C PRO A 130 3.85 -21.75 15.96
N ARG A 131 2.94 -20.95 16.52
CA ARG A 131 1.90 -20.26 15.75
C ARG A 131 2.48 -19.17 14.86
N ILE A 132 3.51 -18.45 15.29
CA ILE A 132 4.23 -17.48 14.44
C ILE A 132 4.81 -18.17 13.21
N ARG A 133 5.42 -19.34 13.35
CA ARG A 133 5.97 -20.10 12.20
C ARG A 133 4.89 -20.52 11.20
N GLU A 134 3.72 -20.96 11.69
CA GLU A 134 2.57 -21.26 10.84
C GLU A 134 2.11 -20.04 10.04
N ILE A 135 1.99 -18.88 10.70
CA ILE A 135 1.62 -17.62 10.05
C ILE A 135 2.66 -17.23 9.00
N ILE A 136 3.95 -17.32 9.31
CA ILE A 136 5.02 -17.03 8.36
C ILE A 136 4.89 -17.90 7.11
N ALA A 137 4.76 -19.21 7.28
CA ALA A 137 4.61 -20.14 6.17
C ALA A 137 3.37 -19.83 5.32
N GLU A 138 2.22 -19.55 5.98
CA GLU A 138 0.99 -19.13 5.31
C GLU A 138 1.17 -17.85 4.48
N LYS A 139 1.78 -16.80 5.07
CA LYS A 139 1.96 -15.53 4.35
C LYS A 139 2.97 -15.62 3.22
N LEU A 140 4.01 -16.44 3.37
CA LEU A 140 4.96 -16.72 2.29
C LEU A 140 4.33 -17.54 1.15
N ALA A 141 3.50 -18.52 1.47
CA ALA A 141 2.75 -19.29 0.48
C ALA A 141 1.82 -18.39 -0.37
N ILE A 142 1.14 -17.44 0.28
CA ILE A 142 0.24 -16.49 -0.40
C ILE A 142 0.96 -15.67 -1.47
N VAL A 143 2.24 -15.35 -1.27
CA VAL A 143 3.07 -14.57 -2.21
C VAL A 143 3.96 -15.44 -3.11
N GLY A 144 3.77 -16.79 -3.10
CA GLY A 144 4.53 -17.72 -3.93
C GLY A 144 6.00 -17.87 -3.50
N LEU A 145 6.28 -17.82 -2.21
CA LEU A 145 7.62 -17.96 -1.62
C LEU A 145 7.66 -19.05 -0.56
N GLU A 146 6.94 -20.15 -0.75
CA GLU A 146 6.94 -21.31 0.14
C GLU A 146 8.35 -21.88 0.31
N GLY A 147 8.71 -22.22 1.55
CA GLY A 147 10.00 -22.83 1.88
C GLY A 147 11.19 -21.85 1.88
N SER A 148 10.95 -20.55 1.72
CA SER A 148 12.00 -19.52 1.69
C SER A 148 12.35 -18.93 3.06
N GLU A 149 11.77 -19.42 4.15
CA GLU A 149 11.86 -18.83 5.50
C GLU A 149 13.30 -18.66 5.98
N GLY A 150 14.17 -19.62 5.62
CA GLY A 150 15.59 -19.63 6.03
C GLY A 150 16.50 -18.77 5.20
N LEU A 151 16.08 -18.28 4.03
CA LEU A 151 16.92 -17.48 3.13
C LEU A 151 17.26 -16.13 3.77
N ARG A 152 18.45 -15.61 3.44
CA ARG A 152 18.82 -14.24 3.77
C ARG A 152 18.33 -13.27 2.69
N THR A 153 18.11 -12.03 3.07
CA THR A 153 17.66 -10.98 2.12
C THR A 153 18.65 -10.76 0.96
N SER A 154 19.93 -11.04 1.15
CA SER A 154 20.96 -10.95 0.11
C SER A 154 20.85 -12.02 -0.98
N GLU A 155 20.14 -13.13 -0.71
CA GLU A 155 19.93 -14.23 -1.64
C GLU A 155 18.68 -14.03 -2.52
N LEU A 156 17.91 -12.95 -2.27
CA LEU A 156 16.66 -12.66 -2.94
C LEU A 156 16.84 -11.75 -4.16
N SER A 157 16.12 -12.07 -5.25
CA SER A 157 15.91 -11.14 -6.37
C SER A 157 15.10 -9.91 -5.94
N GLY A 158 15.07 -8.85 -6.76
CA GLY A 158 14.27 -7.65 -6.50
C GLY A 158 12.79 -7.97 -6.31
N GLY A 159 12.21 -8.80 -7.19
CA GLY A 159 10.82 -9.25 -7.09
C GLY A 159 10.55 -10.08 -5.83
N MET A 160 11.46 -11.00 -5.47
CA MET A 160 11.34 -11.74 -4.21
C MET A 160 11.34 -10.82 -3.00
N LYS A 161 12.22 -9.80 -2.96
CA LYS A 161 12.24 -8.80 -1.87
C LYS A 161 10.90 -8.08 -1.75
N LYS A 162 10.26 -7.68 -2.85
CA LYS A 162 8.93 -7.07 -2.86
C LYS A 162 7.89 -8.02 -2.28
N ARG A 163 7.87 -9.28 -2.71
CA ARG A 163 6.94 -10.30 -2.22
C ARG A 163 7.13 -10.59 -0.72
N VAL A 164 8.37 -10.65 -0.22
CA VAL A 164 8.64 -10.77 1.22
C VAL A 164 8.13 -9.54 2.00
N ALA A 165 8.32 -8.32 1.47
CA ALA A 165 7.78 -7.11 2.09
C ALA A 165 6.24 -7.12 2.16
N ILE A 166 5.58 -7.66 1.12
CA ILE A 166 4.13 -7.89 1.12
C ILE A 166 3.74 -8.93 2.18
N ALA A 167 4.41 -10.10 2.23
CA ALA A 167 4.15 -11.12 3.22
C ALA A 167 4.28 -10.58 4.66
N ARG A 168 5.34 -9.77 4.91
CA ARG A 168 5.53 -9.07 6.19
C ARG A 168 4.37 -8.13 6.51
N SER A 169 3.90 -7.36 5.54
CA SER A 169 2.76 -6.46 5.73
C SER A 169 1.47 -7.21 6.06
N LEU A 170 1.25 -8.36 5.42
CA LEU A 170 0.07 -9.20 5.63
C LEU A 170 0.08 -9.96 6.97
N ALA A 171 1.25 -10.19 7.58
CA ALA A 171 1.34 -10.83 8.89
C ALA A 171 0.64 -10.03 9.99
N MET A 172 0.43 -8.73 9.80
CA MET A 172 -0.32 -7.86 10.70
C MET A 172 -1.85 -7.98 10.52
N GLU A 173 -2.33 -8.70 9.49
CA GLU A 173 -3.73 -8.73 9.07
C GLU A 173 -4.34 -7.32 8.97
N PRO A 174 -3.79 -6.47 8.09
CA PRO A 174 -4.17 -5.06 8.02
C PRO A 174 -5.55 -4.88 7.39
N ASP A 175 -6.28 -3.89 7.87
CA ASP A 175 -7.55 -3.41 7.29
C ASP A 175 -7.28 -2.49 6.09
N LEU A 176 -6.07 -1.85 6.08
CA LEU A 176 -5.59 -0.93 5.04
C LEU A 176 -4.15 -1.27 4.67
N VAL A 177 -3.88 -1.52 3.38
CA VAL A 177 -2.53 -1.74 2.84
C VAL A 177 -2.17 -0.61 1.88
N LEU A 178 -1.00 -0.02 2.08
CA LEU A 178 -0.47 1.03 1.23
C LEU A 178 0.78 0.52 0.49
N TYR A 179 0.84 0.79 -0.80
CA TYR A 179 2.00 0.45 -1.64
C TYR A 179 2.62 1.74 -2.20
N ASP A 180 3.88 1.98 -1.89
CA ASP A 180 4.65 3.11 -2.41
C ASP A 180 5.59 2.64 -3.51
N GLU A 181 5.26 2.95 -4.77
CA GLU A 181 6.03 2.59 -5.98
C GLU A 181 6.43 1.10 -6.00
N PRO A 182 5.47 0.16 -5.91
CA PRO A 182 5.78 -1.27 -5.74
C PRO A 182 6.51 -1.88 -6.94
N THR A 183 6.35 -1.30 -8.14
CA THR A 183 6.96 -1.77 -9.40
C THR A 183 8.35 -1.18 -9.67
N ALA A 184 8.78 -0.22 -8.84
CA ALA A 184 10.09 0.41 -9.03
C ALA A 184 11.23 -0.62 -9.03
N GLU A 185 12.14 -0.50 -10.00
CA GLU A 185 13.32 -1.36 -10.18
C GLU A 185 12.99 -2.82 -10.59
N LEU A 186 11.76 -3.11 -11.02
CA LEU A 186 11.37 -4.41 -11.53
C LEU A 186 11.33 -4.40 -13.06
N ASP A 187 11.65 -5.54 -13.65
CA ASP A 187 11.42 -5.81 -15.06
C ASP A 187 9.92 -6.01 -15.35
N PRO A 188 9.47 -5.92 -16.62
CA PRO A 188 8.05 -6.03 -16.97
C PRO A 188 7.41 -7.35 -16.52
N VAL A 189 8.11 -8.49 -16.65
CA VAL A 189 7.56 -9.80 -16.28
C VAL A 189 7.33 -9.87 -14.78
N THR A 190 8.31 -9.46 -13.99
CA THR A 190 8.20 -9.40 -12.53
C THR A 190 7.12 -8.41 -12.07
N THR A 191 6.93 -7.31 -12.82
CA THR A 191 5.84 -6.33 -12.58
C THR A 191 4.47 -6.97 -12.76
N ASP A 192 4.26 -7.72 -13.83
CA ASP A 192 3.00 -8.42 -14.09
C ASP A 192 2.70 -9.48 -13.02
N GLU A 193 3.71 -10.27 -12.63
CA GLU A 193 3.57 -11.24 -11.54
C GLU A 193 3.22 -10.59 -10.20
N LEU A 194 3.78 -9.41 -9.92
CA LEU A 194 3.47 -8.64 -8.71
C LEU A 194 2.03 -8.12 -8.76
N ALA A 195 1.57 -7.66 -9.94
CA ALA A 195 0.21 -7.21 -10.14
C ALA A 195 -0.80 -8.33 -9.87
N GLU A 196 -0.56 -9.54 -10.41
CA GLU A 196 -1.40 -10.72 -10.15
C GLU A 196 -1.42 -11.08 -8.65
N THR A 197 -0.25 -11.00 -8.00
CA THR A 197 -0.15 -11.24 -6.55
C THR A 197 -1.04 -10.26 -5.77
N ILE A 198 -0.92 -8.95 -6.02
CA ILE A 198 -1.72 -7.93 -5.32
C ILE A 198 -3.21 -8.10 -5.60
N LYS A 199 -3.58 -8.39 -6.86
CA LYS A 199 -4.96 -8.64 -7.24
C LYS A 199 -5.57 -9.85 -6.51
N SER A 200 -4.83 -10.96 -6.45
CA SER A 200 -5.26 -12.16 -5.74
C SER A 200 -5.41 -11.92 -4.23
N LEU A 201 -4.52 -11.11 -3.66
CA LEU A 201 -4.57 -10.73 -2.25
C LEU A 201 -5.84 -9.96 -1.92
N ARG A 202 -6.19 -8.96 -2.72
CA ARG A 202 -7.43 -8.20 -2.54
C ARG A 202 -8.65 -9.11 -2.44
N VAL A 203 -8.79 -10.06 -3.38
CA VAL A 203 -9.92 -11.00 -3.38
C VAL A 203 -9.96 -11.86 -2.13
N LYS A 204 -8.78 -12.25 -1.61
CA LYS A 204 -8.66 -13.12 -0.43
C LYS A 204 -8.87 -12.37 0.88
N THR A 205 -8.41 -11.12 0.98
CA THR A 205 -8.35 -10.38 2.25
C THR A 205 -9.49 -9.38 2.42
N GLY A 206 -10.04 -8.84 1.33
CA GLY A 206 -11.08 -7.80 1.39
C GLY A 206 -10.62 -6.46 1.98
N ASN A 207 -9.32 -6.28 2.22
CA ASN A 207 -8.76 -5.03 2.75
C ASN A 207 -8.85 -3.89 1.73
N THR A 208 -8.80 -2.66 2.23
CA THR A 208 -8.64 -1.48 1.36
C THR A 208 -7.18 -1.37 0.95
N THR A 209 -6.95 -1.10 -0.33
CA THR A 209 -5.62 -0.99 -0.92
C THR A 209 -5.42 0.38 -1.54
N ILE A 210 -4.35 1.09 -1.14
CA ILE A 210 -3.95 2.35 -1.77
C ILE A 210 -2.57 2.16 -2.40
N ILE A 211 -2.47 2.45 -3.70
CA ILE A 211 -1.25 2.29 -4.48
C ILE A 211 -0.79 3.66 -4.98
N VAL A 212 0.44 4.02 -4.72
CA VAL A 212 1.09 5.17 -5.34
C VAL A 212 2.07 4.65 -6.38
N THR A 213 1.93 5.11 -7.61
CA THR A 213 2.83 4.70 -8.70
C THR A 213 2.89 5.74 -9.82
N HIS A 214 3.97 5.73 -10.60
CA HIS A 214 4.06 6.40 -11.89
C HIS A 214 3.79 5.44 -13.06
N ASP A 215 3.60 4.14 -12.78
CA ASP A 215 3.24 3.13 -13.77
C ASP A 215 1.73 3.15 -14.03
N LEU A 216 1.36 3.75 -15.16
CA LEU A 216 -0.04 3.86 -15.56
C LEU A 216 -0.68 2.49 -15.83
N ASN A 217 0.04 1.57 -16.48
CA ASN A 217 -0.53 0.26 -16.84
C ASN A 217 -0.82 -0.56 -15.60
N PHE A 218 0.09 -0.55 -14.63
CA PHE A 218 -0.09 -1.19 -13.34
C PHE A 218 -1.32 -0.63 -12.58
N ALA A 219 -1.46 0.70 -12.55
CA ALA A 219 -2.62 1.34 -11.93
C ALA A 219 -3.92 0.99 -12.64
N LEU A 220 -3.95 1.06 -13.98
CA LEU A 220 -5.13 0.74 -14.80
C LEU A 220 -5.56 -0.73 -14.68
N TYR A 221 -4.63 -1.64 -14.39
CA TYR A 221 -4.91 -3.06 -14.25
C TYR A 221 -5.49 -3.43 -12.89
N LEU A 222 -5.04 -2.76 -11.81
CA LEU A 222 -5.37 -3.15 -10.43
C LEU A 222 -6.53 -2.37 -9.82
N SER A 223 -6.76 -1.13 -10.28
CA SER A 223 -7.57 -0.18 -9.51
C SER A 223 -9.04 -0.18 -9.90
N ASP A 224 -9.89 0.04 -8.92
CA ASP A 224 -11.30 0.39 -9.15
C ASP A 224 -11.43 1.86 -9.53
N ARG A 225 -10.64 2.72 -8.86
CA ARG A 225 -10.54 4.16 -9.16
C ARG A 225 -9.11 4.64 -9.07
N ILE A 226 -8.83 5.69 -9.83
CA ILE A 226 -7.50 6.28 -9.97
C ILE A 226 -7.63 7.79 -9.79
N ALA A 227 -6.77 8.38 -8.97
CA ALA A 227 -6.57 9.82 -8.88
C ALA A 227 -5.26 10.22 -9.56
N MET A 228 -5.30 11.23 -10.41
CA MET A 228 -4.11 11.84 -11.00
C MET A 228 -3.65 13.01 -10.12
N MET A 229 -2.41 12.92 -9.64
CA MET A 229 -1.77 13.96 -8.84
C MET A 229 -0.75 14.75 -9.67
N HIS A 230 -0.85 16.07 -9.64
CA HIS A 230 0.04 16.97 -10.35
C HIS A 230 0.33 18.22 -9.52
N GLN A 231 1.61 18.57 -9.35
CA GLN A 231 2.06 19.76 -8.60
C GLN A 231 1.45 19.93 -7.19
N GLY A 232 1.21 18.81 -6.51
CA GLY A 232 0.66 18.81 -5.14
C GLY A 232 -0.86 18.82 -5.06
N GLU A 233 -1.57 18.72 -6.19
CA GLU A 233 -3.04 18.76 -6.27
C GLU A 233 -3.59 17.50 -6.95
N ILE A 234 -4.82 17.09 -6.60
CA ILE A 234 -5.56 16.07 -7.35
C ILE A 234 -6.28 16.77 -8.51
N VAL A 235 -5.89 16.45 -9.74
CA VAL A 235 -6.43 17.12 -10.94
C VAL A 235 -7.58 16.37 -11.58
N GLU A 236 -7.71 15.08 -11.33
CA GLU A 236 -8.82 14.24 -11.81
C GLU A 236 -8.90 12.95 -11.00
N THR A 237 -10.11 12.44 -10.78
CA THR A 237 -10.36 11.13 -10.19
C THR A 237 -11.46 10.42 -10.98
N GLY A 238 -11.28 9.14 -11.28
CA GLY A 238 -12.26 8.35 -12.05
C GLY A 238 -11.90 6.87 -12.12
N THR A 239 -12.75 6.08 -12.81
CA THR A 239 -12.44 4.68 -13.12
C THR A 239 -11.27 4.60 -14.12
N PRO A 240 -10.62 3.43 -14.28
CA PRO A 240 -9.59 3.23 -15.30
C PRO A 240 -10.03 3.68 -16.69
N GLU A 241 -11.29 3.42 -17.08
CA GLU A 241 -11.86 3.81 -18.36
C GLU A 241 -12.02 5.33 -18.48
N GLN A 242 -12.49 5.98 -17.40
CA GLN A 242 -12.63 7.45 -17.36
C GLN A 242 -11.27 8.14 -17.47
N ILE A 243 -10.26 7.65 -16.74
CA ILE A 243 -8.89 8.19 -16.83
C ILE A 243 -8.31 8.02 -18.24
N ARG A 244 -8.50 6.85 -18.87
CA ARG A 244 -8.06 6.62 -20.26
C ARG A 244 -8.73 7.57 -21.25
N ALA A 245 -10.02 7.86 -21.05
CA ALA A 245 -10.84 8.73 -21.92
C ALA A 245 -10.78 10.22 -21.52
N SER A 246 -9.97 10.57 -20.52
CA SER A 246 -9.93 11.92 -19.96
C SER A 246 -9.72 13.00 -21.02
N SER A 247 -10.46 14.10 -20.89
CA SER A 247 -10.25 15.32 -21.67
C SER A 247 -9.21 16.28 -21.07
N ASN A 248 -8.84 16.08 -19.80
CA ASN A 248 -7.89 16.93 -19.08
C ASN A 248 -6.51 16.92 -19.75
N PRO A 249 -5.94 18.08 -20.12
CA PRO A 249 -4.66 18.15 -20.84
C PRO A 249 -3.49 17.52 -20.03
N ILE A 250 -3.50 17.64 -18.70
CA ILE A 250 -2.47 17.10 -17.81
C ILE A 250 -2.51 15.58 -17.84
N VAL A 251 -3.70 14.99 -17.69
CA VAL A 251 -3.92 13.54 -17.74
C VAL A 251 -3.54 12.99 -19.11
N LYS A 252 -4.03 13.62 -20.20
CA LYS A 252 -3.64 13.24 -21.59
C LYS A 252 -2.14 13.26 -21.80
N ARG A 253 -1.45 14.29 -21.30
CA ARG A 253 0.00 14.39 -21.42
C ARG A 253 0.68 13.24 -20.68
N PHE A 254 0.25 12.93 -19.47
CA PHE A 254 0.81 11.83 -18.67
C PHE A 254 0.61 10.48 -19.39
N ILE A 255 -0.61 10.18 -19.87
CA ILE A 255 -0.91 8.96 -20.63
C ILE A 255 0.01 8.84 -21.84
N ARG A 256 0.13 9.91 -22.66
CA ARG A 256 0.96 9.91 -23.88
C ARG A 256 2.45 9.70 -23.60
N THR A 257 2.97 10.24 -22.49
CA THR A 257 4.39 10.08 -22.16
C THR A 257 4.70 8.65 -21.67
N THR A 258 3.78 8.03 -20.95
CA THR A 258 3.93 6.67 -20.44
C THR A 258 3.78 5.62 -21.56
N THR A 259 2.87 5.83 -22.51
CA THR A 259 2.66 4.90 -23.65
C THR A 259 3.72 5.01 -24.74
N LYS A 260 4.37 6.15 -24.94
CA LYS A 260 5.46 6.31 -25.92
C LYS A 260 6.74 5.58 -25.56
N GLY A 261 7.00 5.34 -24.27
CA GLY A 261 8.15 4.54 -23.81
C GLY A 261 8.08 3.06 -24.22
N ILE A 262 6.90 2.56 -24.61
CA ILE A 262 6.67 1.15 -24.98
C ILE A 262 6.82 0.91 -26.50
N GLN A 263 6.72 1.97 -27.34
CA GLN A 263 6.82 1.85 -28.81
C GLN A 263 8.23 2.08 -29.36
N GLY A 264 9.22 2.31 -28.50
CA GLY A 264 10.60 2.64 -28.90
C GLY A 264 11.67 1.71 -28.32
N ALA A 265 11.30 0.50 -27.89
CA ALA A 265 12.23 -0.53 -27.41
C ALA A 265 12.21 -1.75 -28.34
#